data_7452d26c649b2ade9e86e081e5ea7a99
#
_entry.id   7452d26c649b2ade9e86e081e5ea7a99
#
_cell.length_a   1.000
_cell.length_b   1.000
_cell.length_c   1.000
_cell.angle_alpha   90.00
_cell.angle_beta   90.00
_cell.angle_gamma   90.00
#
_symmetry.space_group_name_H-M   'P 1'
#
loop_
_entity.id
_entity.type
_entity.pdbx_description
1 polymer ?
#
loop_
_entity_poly.entity_id
_entity_poly.type
_entity_poly.pdbx_seq_one_letter_code
_entity_poly.pdbx_strand_id
1 'polypeptide(L)'
;DSCAISAIGNDELGQEIIDTFDKVGLHYCLPKVDYPTGTVQVTLNEQGIPQYEIKLGVAWDNIPLTPELTNLAQHAQAVCFGSLAQRSEVSRATIQHFLESTPTDTLKVFDINLRQRWYNREVIEASLHHCNILKINDEELDIVAPMLLSVTTDPTNLIAADKEKTV
;
A
#
# COMPACT_ATOMS: atom_id res chain seq x y z
N ASP A 1 9.47 -7.54 17.57
CA ASP A 1 8.02 -7.35 17.69
C ASP A 1 7.49 -6.78 16.38
N SER A 2 6.27 -7.14 15.99
CA SER A 2 5.59 -6.63 14.79
C SER A 2 4.30 -5.94 15.19
N CYS A 3 3.90 -4.91 14.41
CA CYS A 3 2.67 -4.16 14.63
C CYS A 3 1.87 -4.09 13.33
N ALA A 4 0.59 -4.45 13.37
CA ALA A 4 -0.33 -4.27 12.25
C ALA A 4 -0.93 -2.86 12.29
N ILE A 5 -0.91 -2.16 11.16
CA ILE A 5 -1.47 -0.81 11.02
C ILE A 5 -2.61 -0.86 10.02
N SER A 6 -3.80 -0.40 10.42
CA SER A 6 -4.98 -0.27 9.58
C SER A 6 -6.00 0.65 10.25
N ALA A 7 -7.26 0.63 9.82
CA ALA A 7 -8.40 1.18 10.55
C ALA A 7 -9.57 0.21 10.50
N ILE A 8 -10.43 0.24 11.52
CA ILE A 8 -11.62 -0.59 11.64
C ILE A 8 -12.86 0.27 11.90
N GLY A 9 -14.02 -0.27 11.58
CA GLY A 9 -15.29 0.33 11.93
C GLY A 9 -15.63 0.18 13.41
N ASN A 10 -16.59 0.96 13.88
CA ASN A 10 -17.18 0.76 15.19
C ASN A 10 -18.33 -0.26 15.09
N ASP A 11 -18.02 -1.46 14.64
CA ASP A 11 -18.96 -2.54 14.36
C ASP A 11 -18.44 -3.89 14.90
N GLU A 12 -19.27 -4.94 14.80
CA GLU A 12 -18.96 -6.28 15.30
C GLU A 12 -17.71 -6.87 14.60
N LEU A 13 -17.57 -6.66 13.28
CA LEU A 13 -16.42 -7.16 12.53
C LEU A 13 -15.12 -6.51 12.97
N GLY A 14 -15.15 -5.21 13.28
CA GLY A 14 -13.99 -4.52 13.85
C GLY A 14 -13.60 -5.06 15.22
N GLN A 15 -14.60 -5.43 16.05
CA GLN A 15 -14.31 -6.06 17.33
C GLN A 15 -13.73 -7.48 17.17
N GLU A 16 -14.24 -8.28 16.23
CA GLU A 16 -13.70 -9.60 15.91
C GLU A 16 -12.23 -9.56 15.49
N ILE A 17 -11.81 -8.51 14.75
CA ILE A 17 -10.40 -8.30 14.38
C ILE A 17 -9.57 -8.06 15.63
N ILE A 18 -10.01 -7.18 16.52
CA ILE A 18 -9.32 -6.89 17.79
C ILE A 18 -9.16 -8.16 18.61
N ASP A 19 -10.27 -8.88 18.86
CA ASP A 19 -10.27 -10.10 19.64
C ASP A 19 -9.33 -11.18 19.05
N THR A 20 -9.25 -11.23 17.71
CA THR A 20 -8.35 -12.14 17.02
C THR A 20 -6.89 -11.75 17.23
N PHE A 21 -6.55 -10.47 17.12
CA PHE A 21 -5.18 -9.98 17.32
C PHE A 21 -4.74 -10.14 18.77
N ASP A 22 -5.62 -9.84 19.72
CA ASP A 22 -5.37 -10.05 21.16
C ASP A 22 -5.10 -11.54 21.47
N LYS A 23 -5.91 -12.42 20.88
CA LYS A 23 -5.77 -13.87 21.07
C LYS A 23 -4.43 -14.41 20.59
N VAL A 24 -3.87 -13.86 19.51
CA VAL A 24 -2.57 -14.30 18.97
C VAL A 24 -1.40 -13.45 19.48
N GLY A 25 -1.67 -12.44 20.31
CA GLY A 25 -0.64 -11.55 20.88
C GLY A 25 0.03 -10.65 19.83
N LEU A 26 -0.69 -10.28 18.76
CA LEU A 26 -0.20 -9.35 17.75
C LEU A 26 -0.42 -7.91 18.21
N HIS A 27 0.62 -7.10 18.21
CA HIS A 27 0.48 -5.65 18.42
C HIS A 27 -0.18 -5.00 17.20
N TYR A 28 -1.03 -4.02 17.45
CA TYR A 28 -1.76 -3.31 16.40
C TYR A 28 -1.99 -1.84 16.73
N CYS A 29 -2.10 -1.03 15.67
CA CYS A 29 -2.64 0.33 15.70
C CYS A 29 -3.84 0.37 14.76
N LEU A 30 -5.05 0.22 15.31
CA LEU A 30 -6.32 0.09 14.60
C LEU A 30 -7.32 1.14 15.11
N PRO A 31 -7.17 2.43 14.76
CA PRO A 31 -8.14 3.44 15.12
C PRO A 31 -9.54 3.06 14.59
N LYS A 32 -10.55 3.27 15.41
CA LYS A 32 -11.96 3.15 15.02
C LYS A 32 -12.40 4.41 14.29
N VAL A 33 -13.02 4.25 13.11
CA VAL A 33 -13.48 5.34 12.25
C VAL A 33 -14.98 5.17 11.93
N ASP A 34 -15.64 6.26 11.48
CA ASP A 34 -17.07 6.29 11.13
C ASP A 34 -17.33 5.68 9.73
N TYR A 35 -16.66 4.56 9.43
CA TYR A 35 -16.81 3.76 8.23
C TYR A 35 -16.91 2.30 8.60
N PRO A 36 -17.63 1.48 7.83
CA PRO A 36 -17.74 0.04 8.13
C PRO A 36 -16.38 -0.65 8.02
N THR A 37 -16.18 -1.68 8.83
CA THR A 37 -15.00 -2.55 8.72
C THR A 37 -14.95 -3.17 7.32
N GLY A 38 -13.76 -3.19 6.72
CA GLY A 38 -13.57 -3.65 5.36
C GLY A 38 -13.83 -5.15 5.21
N THR A 39 -14.61 -5.50 4.19
CA THR A 39 -14.93 -6.89 3.84
C THR A 39 -14.60 -7.18 2.38
N VAL A 40 -14.31 -8.45 2.11
CA VAL A 40 -14.21 -8.99 0.75
C VAL A 40 -15.34 -9.98 0.56
N GLN A 41 -16.21 -9.73 -0.42
CA GLN A 41 -17.25 -10.69 -0.80
C GLN A 41 -16.66 -11.68 -1.80
N VAL A 42 -16.93 -12.96 -1.56
CA VAL A 42 -16.54 -14.03 -2.47
C VAL A 42 -17.78 -14.64 -3.04
N THR A 43 -17.90 -14.58 -4.37
CA THR A 43 -18.97 -15.25 -5.12
C THR A 43 -18.35 -16.29 -6.06
N LEU A 44 -19.06 -17.37 -6.34
CA LEU A 44 -18.63 -18.35 -7.33
C LEU A 44 -19.33 -18.05 -8.65
N ASN A 45 -18.60 -18.04 -9.76
CA ASN A 45 -19.22 -17.99 -11.08
C ASN A 45 -19.84 -19.35 -11.47
N GLU A 46 -20.47 -19.44 -12.64
CA GLU A 46 -21.10 -20.66 -13.15
C GLU A 46 -20.12 -21.85 -13.28
N GLN A 47 -18.81 -21.58 -13.38
CA GLN A 47 -17.75 -22.58 -13.46
C GLN A 47 -17.14 -22.92 -12.09
N GLY A 48 -17.70 -22.37 -10.98
CA GLY A 48 -17.18 -22.58 -9.63
C GLY A 48 -15.89 -21.80 -9.32
N ILE A 49 -15.51 -20.84 -10.16
CA ILE A 49 -14.30 -20.01 -9.94
C ILE A 49 -14.68 -18.84 -9.01
N PRO A 50 -13.90 -18.61 -7.91
CA PRO A 50 -14.19 -17.53 -6.98
C PRO A 50 -13.94 -16.16 -7.62
N GLN A 51 -14.90 -15.27 -7.44
CA GLN A 51 -14.80 -13.85 -7.76
C GLN A 51 -14.77 -13.05 -6.46
N TYR A 52 -13.84 -12.12 -6.37
CA TYR A 52 -13.62 -11.31 -5.18
C TYR A 52 -14.08 -9.88 -5.44
N GLU A 53 -14.95 -9.36 -4.57
CA GLU A 53 -15.35 -7.95 -4.57
C GLU A 53 -14.80 -7.28 -3.30
N ILE A 54 -13.85 -6.38 -3.48
CA ILE A 54 -13.27 -5.57 -2.39
C ILE A 54 -14.11 -4.30 -2.26
N LYS A 55 -14.84 -4.17 -1.16
CA LYS A 55 -15.72 -3.03 -0.91
C LYS A 55 -14.95 -1.71 -0.85
N LEU A 56 -15.59 -0.64 -1.35
CA LEU A 56 -15.12 0.74 -1.25
C LEU A 56 -15.75 1.47 -0.07
N GLY A 57 -15.12 2.58 0.36
CA GLY A 57 -15.65 3.42 1.41
C GLY A 57 -15.70 2.72 2.77
N VAL A 58 -14.70 1.90 3.04
CA VAL A 58 -14.55 1.14 4.28
C VAL A 58 -13.49 1.76 5.19
N ALA A 59 -13.39 1.25 6.40
CA ALA A 59 -12.52 1.80 7.44
C ALA A 59 -11.05 1.94 7.00
N TRP A 60 -10.46 0.92 6.37
CA TRP A 60 -9.07 0.97 5.93
C TRP A 60 -8.81 1.88 4.70
N ASP A 61 -9.85 2.42 4.06
CA ASP A 61 -9.72 3.55 3.12
C ASP A 61 -9.54 4.89 3.86
N ASN A 62 -9.72 4.92 5.18
CA ASN A 62 -9.77 6.12 5.99
C ASN A 62 -8.86 6.01 7.24
N ILE A 63 -7.65 5.49 7.07
CA ILE A 63 -6.65 5.40 8.14
C ILE A 63 -6.21 6.82 8.53
N PRO A 64 -6.56 7.31 9.75
CA PRO A 64 -6.22 8.66 10.14
C PRO A 64 -4.75 8.76 10.54
N LEU A 65 -4.13 9.88 10.25
CA LEU A 65 -2.82 10.20 10.81
C LEU A 65 -2.98 10.54 12.30
N THR A 66 -2.34 9.75 13.15
CA THR A 66 -2.37 9.95 14.61
C THR A 66 -0.97 10.17 15.17
N PRO A 67 -0.82 10.83 16.32
CA PRO A 67 0.47 10.95 17.00
C PRO A 67 1.11 9.60 17.33
N GLU A 68 0.30 8.58 17.62
CA GLU A 68 0.74 7.22 17.86
C GLU A 68 1.40 6.62 16.61
N LEU A 69 0.78 6.78 15.43
CA LEU A 69 1.36 6.33 14.16
C LEU A 69 2.68 7.04 13.84
N THR A 70 2.75 8.34 14.08
CA THR A 70 3.99 9.11 13.87
C THR A 70 5.10 8.63 14.80
N ASN A 71 4.77 8.40 16.08
CA ASN A 71 5.75 7.86 17.02
C ASN A 71 6.21 6.44 16.62
N LEU A 72 5.29 5.58 16.16
CA LEU A 72 5.60 4.24 15.69
C LEU A 72 6.54 4.29 14.48
N ALA A 73 6.29 5.19 13.52
CA ALA A 73 7.13 5.38 12.35
C ALA A 73 8.57 5.74 12.73
N GLN A 74 8.75 6.67 13.67
CA GLN A 74 10.07 7.15 14.12
C GLN A 74 10.94 6.07 14.78
N HIS A 75 10.33 4.94 15.18
CA HIS A 75 11.03 3.83 15.84
C HIS A 75 11.01 2.55 14.98
N ALA A 76 10.45 2.60 13.77
CA ALA A 76 10.34 1.45 12.91
C ALA A 76 11.69 1.05 12.33
N GLN A 77 12.09 -0.20 12.50
CA GLN A 77 13.28 -0.80 11.89
C GLN A 77 12.98 -1.40 10.51
N ALA A 78 11.75 -1.85 10.31
CA ALA A 78 11.26 -2.36 9.04
C ALA A 78 9.78 -2.00 8.86
N VAL A 79 9.37 -1.71 7.61
CA VAL A 79 8.00 -1.44 7.21
C VAL A 79 7.69 -2.24 5.96
N CYS A 80 6.56 -2.96 5.95
CA CYS A 80 6.02 -3.58 4.75
C CYS A 80 4.70 -2.87 4.40
N PHE A 81 4.56 -2.45 3.15
CA PHE A 81 3.38 -1.74 2.67
C PHE A 81 3.06 -2.12 1.22
N GLY A 82 1.81 -1.90 0.79
CA GLY A 82 1.34 -2.27 -0.54
C GLY A 82 0.62 -1.13 -1.27
N SER A 83 0.16 -1.42 -2.48
CA SER A 83 -0.56 -0.44 -3.31
C SER A 83 -2.04 -0.29 -2.92
N LEU A 84 -2.72 -1.38 -2.54
CA LEU A 84 -4.16 -1.41 -2.36
C LEU A 84 -4.67 -0.42 -1.29
N ALA A 85 -4.00 -0.34 -0.14
CA ALA A 85 -4.39 0.58 0.94
C ALA A 85 -4.20 2.06 0.56
N GLN A 86 -3.49 2.35 -0.54
CA GLN A 86 -3.27 3.69 -1.06
C GLN A 86 -4.30 4.12 -2.12
N ARG A 87 -5.33 3.32 -2.38
CA ARG A 87 -6.40 3.65 -3.34
C ARG A 87 -7.23 4.87 -2.92
N SER A 88 -7.39 5.11 -1.61
CA SER A 88 -8.03 6.29 -1.04
C SER A 88 -6.99 7.35 -0.69
N GLU A 89 -7.32 8.62 -0.92
CA GLU A 89 -6.44 9.76 -0.63
C GLU A 89 -6.09 9.86 0.86
N VAL A 90 -7.05 9.59 1.75
CA VAL A 90 -6.87 9.68 3.21
C VAL A 90 -5.80 8.67 3.66
N SER A 91 -6.00 7.39 3.36
CA SER A 91 -5.04 6.35 3.75
C SER A 91 -3.70 6.50 3.02
N ARG A 92 -3.72 6.94 1.75
CA ARG A 92 -2.49 7.23 1.01
C ARG A 92 -1.65 8.29 1.69
N ALA A 93 -2.26 9.42 2.06
CA ALA A 93 -1.57 10.50 2.75
C ALA A 93 -0.97 10.04 4.09
N THR A 94 -1.71 9.24 4.85
CA THR A 94 -1.24 8.66 6.12
C THR A 94 -0.07 7.71 5.90
N ILE A 95 -0.16 6.81 4.90
CA ILE A 95 0.91 5.85 4.58
C ILE A 95 2.18 6.58 4.13
N GLN A 96 2.06 7.56 3.24
CA GLN A 96 3.20 8.34 2.76
C GLN A 96 3.87 9.11 3.90
N HIS A 97 3.08 9.79 4.74
CA HIS A 97 3.62 10.48 5.92
C HIS A 97 4.31 9.51 6.90
N PHE A 98 3.75 8.32 7.09
CA PHE A 98 4.38 7.28 7.90
C PHE A 98 5.77 6.91 7.36
N LEU A 99 5.85 6.64 6.04
CA LEU A 99 7.10 6.26 5.37
C LEU A 99 8.15 7.39 5.42
N GLU A 100 7.73 8.64 5.29
CA GLU A 100 8.59 9.83 5.41
C GLU A 100 9.11 10.03 6.83
N SER A 101 8.31 9.64 7.83
CA SER A 101 8.65 9.80 9.25
C SER A 101 9.58 8.71 9.79
N THR A 102 9.87 7.67 9.01
CA THR A 102 10.78 6.60 9.44
C THR A 102 12.25 7.03 9.39
N PRO A 103 13.11 6.47 10.23
CA PRO A 103 14.57 6.64 10.12
C PRO A 103 15.11 6.29 8.73
N THR A 104 16.23 6.90 8.35
CA THR A 104 16.82 6.71 7.00
C THR A 104 17.32 5.29 6.75
N ASP A 105 17.65 4.55 7.79
CA ASP A 105 18.12 3.17 7.77
C ASP A 105 16.98 2.13 7.91
N THR A 106 15.73 2.57 8.00
CA THR A 106 14.57 1.69 8.04
C THR A 106 14.46 0.85 6.77
N LEU A 107 14.29 -0.46 6.93
CA LEU A 107 14.01 -1.37 5.82
C LEU A 107 12.56 -1.17 5.34
N LYS A 108 12.38 -0.66 4.12
CA LYS A 108 11.05 -0.38 3.54
C LYS A 108 10.77 -1.33 2.39
N VAL A 109 9.90 -2.30 2.63
CA VAL A 109 9.50 -3.31 1.65
C VAL A 109 8.19 -2.89 1.01
N PHE A 110 8.22 -2.59 -0.28
CA PHE A 110 7.01 -2.38 -1.08
C PHE A 110 6.59 -3.71 -1.71
N ASP A 111 5.58 -4.36 -1.14
CA ASP A 111 4.88 -5.50 -1.77
C ASP A 111 3.79 -4.94 -2.67
N ILE A 112 4.07 -4.89 -3.99
CA ILE A 112 3.20 -4.19 -4.95
C ILE A 112 1.79 -4.77 -4.96
N ASN A 113 1.67 -6.10 -4.99
CA ASN A 113 0.47 -6.89 -4.77
C ASN A 113 -0.77 -6.28 -5.41
N LEU A 114 -0.76 -6.11 -6.73
CA LEU A 114 -1.84 -5.48 -7.49
C LEU A 114 -3.18 -6.18 -7.28
N ARG A 115 -4.21 -5.40 -7.05
CA ARG A 115 -5.59 -5.91 -6.87
C ARG A 115 -6.56 -5.16 -7.78
N GLN A 116 -7.23 -5.90 -8.66
CA GLN A 116 -8.24 -5.37 -9.58
C GLN A 116 -7.72 -4.15 -10.36
N ARG A 117 -8.34 -2.97 -10.15
CA ARG A 117 -7.96 -1.68 -10.77
C ARG A 117 -7.51 -0.63 -9.74
N TRP A 118 -7.23 -1.08 -8.50
CA TRP A 118 -6.92 -0.19 -7.38
C TRP A 118 -5.44 0.18 -7.31
N TYR A 119 -4.86 0.56 -8.46
CA TYR A 119 -3.49 1.06 -8.59
C TYR A 119 -3.42 2.05 -9.74
N ASN A 120 -2.49 2.95 -9.68
CA ASN A 120 -2.16 3.87 -10.77
C ASN A 120 -0.67 4.20 -10.73
N ARG A 121 -0.21 4.86 -11.79
CA ARG A 121 1.19 5.26 -11.93
C ARG A 121 1.69 6.09 -10.74
N GLU A 122 0.93 7.08 -10.31
CA GLU A 122 1.30 8.00 -9.22
C GLU A 122 1.58 7.24 -7.92
N VAL A 123 0.68 6.33 -7.52
CA VAL A 123 0.84 5.50 -6.32
C VAL A 123 2.07 4.59 -6.44
N ILE A 124 2.29 3.97 -7.60
CA ILE A 124 3.43 3.08 -7.81
C ILE A 124 4.74 3.88 -7.77
N GLU A 125 4.85 5.00 -8.49
CA GLU A 125 6.05 5.84 -8.50
C GLU A 125 6.38 6.38 -7.09
N ALA A 126 5.40 6.94 -6.39
CA ALA A 126 5.59 7.42 -5.01
C ALA A 126 6.06 6.29 -4.08
N SER A 127 5.45 5.09 -4.19
CA SER A 127 5.84 3.93 -3.40
C SER A 127 7.28 3.47 -3.68
N LEU A 128 7.68 3.47 -4.96
CA LEU A 128 9.05 3.14 -5.38
C LEU A 128 10.08 4.14 -4.87
N HIS A 129 9.74 5.42 -4.76
CA HIS A 129 10.62 6.42 -4.17
C HIS A 129 10.87 6.20 -2.67
N HIS A 130 9.89 5.63 -1.96
CA HIS A 130 10.02 5.38 -0.52
C HIS A 130 10.66 4.04 -0.19
N CYS A 131 10.56 3.04 -1.07
CA CYS A 131 11.06 1.70 -0.75
C CYS A 131 12.55 1.53 -1.05
N ASN A 132 13.18 0.60 -0.32
CA ASN A 132 14.51 0.09 -0.63
C ASN A 132 14.50 -1.40 -1.01
N ILE A 133 13.35 -2.07 -0.89
CA ILE A 133 13.07 -3.41 -1.43
C ILE A 133 11.72 -3.39 -2.14
N LEU A 134 11.69 -3.88 -3.37
CA LEU A 134 10.48 -4.14 -4.14
C LEU A 134 10.22 -5.64 -4.19
N LYS A 135 9.00 -6.05 -3.80
CA LYS A 135 8.46 -7.38 -4.04
C LYS A 135 7.42 -7.29 -5.15
N ILE A 136 7.68 -7.96 -6.25
CA ILE A 136 6.86 -7.99 -7.46
C ILE A 136 6.94 -9.38 -8.10
N ASN A 137 5.84 -9.88 -8.65
CA ASN A 137 5.84 -11.11 -9.45
C ASN A 137 5.90 -10.78 -10.96
N ASP A 138 6.05 -11.83 -11.79
CA ASP A 138 6.23 -11.66 -13.24
C ASP A 138 5.01 -11.01 -13.91
N GLU A 139 3.78 -11.39 -13.51
CA GLU A 139 2.55 -10.84 -14.07
C GLU A 139 2.38 -9.35 -13.72
N GLU A 140 2.73 -8.97 -12.51
CA GLU A 140 2.72 -7.59 -12.04
C GLU A 140 3.79 -6.75 -12.75
N LEU A 141 4.96 -7.33 -13.00
CA LEU A 141 6.04 -6.67 -13.72
C LEU A 141 5.62 -6.31 -15.16
N ASP A 142 4.94 -7.21 -15.85
CA ASP A 142 4.41 -6.97 -17.19
C ASP A 142 3.40 -5.82 -17.26
N ILE A 143 2.70 -5.55 -16.15
CA ILE A 143 1.76 -4.43 -16.03
C ILE A 143 2.49 -3.13 -15.68
N VAL A 144 3.41 -3.19 -14.73
CA VAL A 144 4.04 -2.02 -14.13
C VAL A 144 5.15 -1.45 -15.00
N ALA A 145 5.97 -2.29 -15.63
CA ALA A 145 7.09 -1.82 -16.46
C ALA A 145 6.63 -0.91 -17.62
N PRO A 146 5.63 -1.28 -18.45
CA PRO A 146 5.11 -0.37 -19.48
C PRO A 146 4.50 0.90 -18.90
N MET A 147 3.82 0.82 -17.74
CA MET A 147 3.23 1.98 -17.08
C MET A 147 4.31 3.01 -16.71
N LEU A 148 5.47 2.58 -16.22
CA LEU A 148 6.55 3.46 -15.81
C LEU A 148 7.38 3.97 -17.00
N LEU A 149 7.59 3.14 -18.02
CA LEU A 149 8.42 3.45 -19.20
C LEU A 149 7.72 4.35 -20.22
N SER A 150 6.40 4.41 -20.24
CA SER A 150 5.61 5.16 -21.25
C SER A 150 5.80 6.69 -21.26
N VAL A 151 6.63 7.26 -20.38
CA VAL A 151 6.94 8.70 -20.33
C VAL A 151 8.33 9.04 -20.90
N THR A 152 9.17 8.06 -21.21
CA THR A 152 10.51 8.30 -21.76
C THR A 152 10.57 8.48 -23.28
N THR A 153 9.43 8.56 -23.97
CA THR A 153 9.38 8.87 -25.40
C THR A 153 9.07 10.34 -25.68
N ASP A 154 9.70 11.26 -24.98
CA ASP A 154 9.93 12.60 -25.51
C ASP A 154 11.16 12.51 -26.42
N PRO A 155 11.00 12.67 -27.76
CA PRO A 155 12.11 12.54 -28.72
C PRO A 155 13.25 13.55 -28.46
N THR A 156 13.03 14.56 -27.64
CA THR A 156 14.03 15.57 -27.28
C THR A 156 15.08 15.07 -26.27
N ASN A 157 14.78 14.05 -25.49
CA ASN A 157 15.73 13.48 -24.52
C ASN A 157 16.65 12.40 -25.09
N LEU A 158 16.34 11.85 -26.29
CA LEU A 158 17.20 10.88 -26.97
C LEU A 158 18.42 11.53 -27.64
N ILE A 159 18.42 12.85 -27.86
CA ILE A 159 19.52 13.58 -28.51
C ILE A 159 20.63 13.98 -27.52
N ALA A 160 20.35 13.97 -26.22
CA ALA A 160 21.34 14.36 -25.20
C ALA A 160 22.30 13.22 -24.79
N ALA A 161 21.86 11.97 -24.92
CA ALA A 161 22.67 10.80 -24.50
C ALA A 161 23.75 10.40 -25.51
N ASP A 162 23.66 10.83 -26.77
CA ASP A 162 24.60 10.42 -27.83
C ASP A 162 25.79 11.41 -28.03
N LYS A 163 25.83 12.51 -27.27
CA LYS A 163 26.89 13.52 -27.39
C LYS A 163 28.07 13.37 -26.40
N GLU A 164 28.01 12.44 -25.47
CA GLU A 164 29.09 12.24 -24.49
C GLU A 164 30.00 11.03 -24.78
N LYS A 165 29.88 10.38 -25.95
CA LYS A 165 30.74 9.25 -26.34
C LYS A 165 31.64 9.51 -27.54
N THR A 166 32.17 10.73 -27.67
CA THR A 166 33.22 10.97 -28.65
C THR A 166 34.17 12.05 -28.16
N VAL A 167 35.10 11.68 -27.32
CA VAL A 167 36.47 12.22 -27.24
C VAL A 167 37.37 11.12 -26.66
#